data_043bf5e352f17427172694ff5646f777
#
_entry.id   043bf5e352f17427172694ff5646f777
#
_cell.length_a   1.000
_cell.length_b   1.000
_cell.length_c   1.000
_cell.angle_alpha   90.00
_cell.angle_beta   90.00
_cell.angle_gamma   90.00
#
_symmetry.space_group_name_H-M   'P 1'
#
loop_
_entity.id
_entity.type
_entity.pdbx_description
1 polymer ?
#
loop_
_entity_poly.entity_id
_entity_poly.type
_entity_poly.pdbx_seq_one_letter_code
_entity_poly.pdbx_strand_id
1 'polypeptide(L)'
;MKINKFSKKPLDAIDRTNKDLVISYPVDKKKNNNLKILLEERKKIDLINEIIIPPRDAKCFTVKAGQFFRIECFEGSQVGDLNLFNADNLNEKFYSGKTRALYGTHISVGDKMFSSFPYLRSLAIITWDTLDWYGYDKDGGSVHDVIGTRCDPYTYKLT
;
A
#
# COMPACT_ATOMS: atom_id res chain seq x y z
N MET A 1 21.49 8.57 -3.15
CA MET A 1 20.11 8.70 -3.68
C MET A 1 19.53 10.02 -3.20
N LYS A 2 19.23 10.95 -4.10
CA LYS A 2 18.53 12.20 -3.71
C LYS A 2 17.11 11.80 -3.33
N ILE A 3 16.79 11.90 -2.05
CA ILE A 3 15.40 11.74 -1.58
C ILE A 3 14.61 12.88 -2.25
N ASN A 4 13.76 12.52 -3.19
CA ASN A 4 12.93 13.47 -3.90
C ASN A 4 12.05 14.21 -2.87
N LYS A 5 12.00 15.54 -2.96
CA LYS A 5 11.33 16.46 -2.05
C LYS A 5 9.78 16.40 -2.10
N PHE A 6 9.19 15.29 -2.50
CA PHE A 6 7.73 15.15 -2.62
C PHE A 6 7.01 14.90 -1.28
N SER A 7 7.65 15.16 -0.16
CA SER A 7 7.04 15.00 1.16
C SER A 7 6.19 16.19 1.61
N LYS A 8 6.00 17.21 0.78
CA LYS A 8 5.17 18.36 1.15
C LYS A 8 3.84 18.30 0.43
N LYS A 9 2.76 18.41 1.21
CA LYS A 9 1.40 18.63 0.71
C LYS A 9 1.42 19.71 -0.38
N PRO A 10 0.90 19.45 -1.59
CA PRO A 10 0.74 20.47 -2.62
C PRO A 10 -0.09 21.64 -2.12
N LEU A 11 0.19 22.86 -2.58
CA LEU A 11 -0.51 24.07 -2.14
C LEU A 11 -2.01 24.05 -2.47
N ASP A 12 -2.38 23.37 -3.54
CA ASP A 12 -3.74 23.17 -4.03
C ASP A 12 -4.43 21.92 -3.47
N ALA A 13 -3.75 21.16 -2.63
CA ALA A 13 -4.34 19.96 -2.04
C ALA A 13 -5.47 20.33 -1.07
N ILE A 14 -6.64 19.77 -1.32
CA ILE A 14 -7.80 19.93 -0.46
C ILE A 14 -7.52 19.25 0.87
N ASP A 15 -7.74 19.97 1.96
CA ASP A 15 -7.67 19.36 3.29
C ASP A 15 -8.90 18.48 3.50
N ARG A 16 -8.69 17.19 3.63
CA ARG A 16 -9.72 16.17 3.79
C ARG A 16 -9.78 15.60 5.21
N THR A 17 -8.93 16.07 6.10
CA THR A 17 -8.79 15.52 7.46
C THR A 17 -9.96 15.78 8.38
N ASN A 18 -10.80 16.78 8.08
CA ASN A 18 -11.90 17.23 8.94
C ASN A 18 -13.29 16.79 8.44
N LYS A 19 -13.38 15.80 7.58
CA LYS A 19 -14.68 15.30 7.12
C LYS A 19 -15.16 14.14 7.97
N ASP A 20 -16.48 14.15 8.23
CA ASP A 20 -17.15 13.07 8.95
C ASP A 20 -16.87 11.74 8.24
N LEU A 21 -16.28 10.84 9.00
CA LEU A 21 -15.95 9.50 8.54
C LEU A 21 -17.22 8.68 8.39
N VAL A 22 -17.43 8.11 7.22
CA VAL A 22 -18.29 6.94 7.10
C VAL A 22 -17.61 5.81 7.88
N ILE A 23 -18.18 5.53 9.03
CA ILE A 23 -17.82 4.53 10.04
C ILE A 23 -16.65 3.61 9.64
N SER A 24 -15.43 4.01 9.97
CA SER A 24 -14.34 3.05 10.17
C SER A 24 -14.28 2.76 11.65
N TYR A 25 -14.31 1.49 12.03
CA TYR A 25 -14.00 1.13 13.41
C TYR A 25 -12.54 1.51 13.67
N PRO A 26 -12.24 2.42 14.63
CA PRO A 26 -10.87 2.70 14.98
C PRO A 26 -10.26 1.41 15.54
N VAL A 27 -9.34 0.84 14.79
CA VAL A 27 -8.54 -0.28 15.27
C VAL A 27 -7.36 0.34 16.00
N ASP A 28 -7.24 0.08 17.29
CA ASP A 28 -6.05 0.42 18.06
C ASP A 28 -4.85 -0.29 17.42
N LYS A 29 -4.07 0.46 16.65
CA LYS A 29 -2.91 -0.08 15.96
C LYS A 29 -1.85 -0.40 17.00
N LYS A 30 -1.63 -1.68 17.26
CA LYS A 30 -0.53 -2.14 18.11
C LYS A 30 0.78 -1.64 17.51
N LYS A 31 1.54 -0.86 18.28
CA LYS A 31 2.86 -0.38 17.86
C LYS A 31 3.73 -1.55 17.46
N ASN A 32 4.19 -1.54 16.23
CA ASN A 32 5.16 -2.52 15.76
C ASN A 32 6.55 -2.14 16.29
N ASN A 33 7.03 -2.88 17.29
CA ASN A 33 8.33 -2.59 17.92
C ASN A 33 9.52 -2.69 16.94
N ASN A 34 9.35 -3.42 15.84
CA ASN A 34 10.39 -3.58 14.82
C ASN A 34 10.39 -2.45 13.77
N LEU A 35 9.38 -1.59 13.78
CA LEU A 35 9.25 -0.54 12.76
C LEU A 35 10.44 0.41 12.75
N LYS A 36 10.95 0.79 13.93
CA LYS A 36 12.14 1.67 14.04
C LYS A 36 13.37 1.04 13.38
N ILE A 37 13.57 -0.26 13.57
CA ILE A 37 14.68 -1.00 12.95
C ILE A 37 14.52 -0.98 11.43
N LEU A 38 13.31 -1.28 10.92
CA LEU A 38 13.03 -1.27 9.49
C LEU A 38 13.24 0.12 8.87
N LEU A 39 12.88 1.18 9.57
CA LEU A 39 13.09 2.56 9.11
C LEU A 39 14.57 2.93 9.02
N GLU A 40 15.40 2.47 9.97
CA GLU A 40 16.84 2.70 9.91
C GLU A 40 17.52 1.87 8.81
N GLU A 41 17.15 0.61 8.66
CA GLU A 41 17.68 -0.26 7.59
C GLU A 41 17.32 0.29 6.20
N ARG A 42 16.12 0.83 6.01
CA ARG A 42 15.69 1.47 4.76
C ARG A 42 16.64 2.60 4.31
N LYS A 43 17.27 3.31 5.23
CA LYS A 43 18.20 4.41 4.90
C LYS A 43 19.52 3.93 4.32
N LYS A 44 19.84 2.64 4.48
CA LYS A 44 21.12 2.03 4.12
C LYS A 44 21.03 1.20 2.83
N ILE A 45 19.86 1.11 2.21
CA ILE A 45 19.66 0.28 1.02
C ILE A 45 20.10 0.97 -0.26
N ASP A 46 20.61 0.16 -1.18
CA ASP A 46 20.91 0.58 -2.55
C ASP A 46 19.76 0.21 -3.49
N LEU A 47 19.58 1.03 -4.52
CA LEU A 47 18.62 0.72 -5.58
C LEU A 47 19.15 -0.43 -6.42
N ILE A 48 18.42 -1.54 -6.45
CA ILE A 48 18.78 -2.74 -7.23
C ILE A 48 18.19 -2.64 -8.64
N ASN A 49 16.93 -2.20 -8.75
CA ASN A 49 16.21 -2.15 -10.01
C ASN A 49 15.14 -1.06 -9.97
N GLU A 50 14.81 -0.52 -11.14
CA GLU A 50 13.73 0.44 -11.34
C GLU A 50 12.90 -0.01 -12.54
N ILE A 51 11.57 -0.01 -12.38
CA ILE A 51 10.62 -0.42 -13.41
C ILE A 51 9.61 0.69 -13.60
N ILE A 52 9.54 1.22 -14.81
CA ILE A 52 8.50 2.19 -15.19
C ILE A 52 7.29 1.43 -15.70
N ILE A 53 6.13 1.72 -15.15
CA ILE A 53 4.85 1.17 -15.57
C ILE A 53 4.07 2.28 -16.26
N PRO A 54 3.91 2.23 -17.60
CA PRO A 54 3.11 3.21 -18.34
C PRO A 54 1.64 3.15 -17.92
N PRO A 55 0.85 4.21 -18.16
CA PRO A 55 -0.59 4.18 -17.98
C PRO A 55 -1.23 3.02 -18.76
N ARG A 56 -2.21 2.35 -18.13
CA ARG A 56 -2.94 1.18 -18.70
C ARG A 56 -2.08 -0.06 -18.93
N ASP A 57 -0.96 -0.17 -18.23
CA ASP A 57 -0.08 -1.34 -18.29
C ASP A 57 0.10 -1.95 -16.89
N ALA A 58 0.66 -3.15 -16.84
CA ALA A 58 1.02 -3.86 -15.61
C ALA A 58 2.39 -4.51 -15.76
N LYS A 59 3.14 -4.54 -14.69
CA LYS A 59 4.44 -5.23 -14.62
C LYS A 59 4.51 -6.10 -13.38
N CYS A 60 5.19 -7.23 -13.52
CA CYS A 60 5.50 -8.11 -12.41
C CYS A 60 6.99 -8.05 -12.09
N PHE A 61 7.30 -8.14 -10.81
CA PHE A 61 8.68 -8.24 -10.35
C PHE A 61 8.74 -9.08 -9.07
N THR A 62 9.90 -9.61 -8.77
CA THR A 62 10.13 -10.43 -7.58
C THR A 62 10.92 -9.64 -6.55
N VAL A 63 10.44 -9.68 -5.30
CA VAL A 63 11.11 -9.10 -4.14
C VAL A 63 11.43 -10.24 -3.17
N LYS A 64 12.69 -10.39 -2.79
CA LYS A 64 13.12 -11.42 -1.82
C LYS A 64 12.74 -10.98 -0.40
N ALA A 65 12.56 -11.95 0.48
CA ALA A 65 12.35 -11.65 1.90
C ALA A 65 13.48 -10.75 2.45
N GLY A 66 13.09 -9.70 3.17
CA GLY A 66 14.03 -8.71 3.71
C GLY A 66 14.39 -7.56 2.76
N GLN A 67 13.99 -7.62 1.51
CA GLN A 67 14.16 -6.50 0.60
C GLN A 67 13.00 -5.49 0.73
N PHE A 68 13.25 -4.26 0.29
CA PHE A 68 12.26 -3.21 0.19
C PHE A 68 11.85 -2.99 -1.27
N PHE A 69 10.59 -2.68 -1.48
CA PHE A 69 10.13 -2.11 -2.75
C PHE A 69 9.39 -0.79 -2.49
N ARG A 70 9.40 0.09 -3.46
CA ARG A 70 8.73 1.38 -3.41
C ARG A 70 7.85 1.53 -4.63
N ILE A 71 6.63 2.00 -4.43
CA ILE A 71 5.74 2.44 -5.50
C ILE A 71 5.75 3.96 -5.47
N GLU A 72 5.96 4.59 -6.61
CA GLU A 72 6.07 6.03 -6.73
C GLU A 72 5.27 6.52 -7.93
N CYS A 73 4.41 7.51 -7.72
CA CYS A 73 3.77 8.26 -8.79
C CYS A 73 4.64 9.50 -9.08
N PHE A 74 5.30 9.55 -10.25
CA PHE A 74 6.28 10.58 -10.54
C PHE A 74 5.80 11.65 -11.54
N GLU A 75 4.75 11.38 -12.29
CA GLU A 75 4.22 12.28 -13.34
C GLU A 75 2.82 12.83 -13.07
N GLY A 76 2.33 12.78 -11.85
CA GLY A 76 1.00 13.32 -11.50
C GLY A 76 0.06 12.30 -10.89
N SER A 77 -1.24 12.62 -10.86
CA SER A 77 -2.22 11.79 -10.19
C SER A 77 -2.49 10.50 -10.97
N GLN A 78 -2.11 9.37 -10.42
CA GLN A 78 -2.35 8.03 -10.96
C GLN A 78 -2.87 7.11 -9.88
N VAL A 79 -3.66 6.12 -10.28
CA VAL A 79 -4.11 5.03 -9.42
C VAL A 79 -3.41 3.75 -9.86
N GLY A 80 -2.85 3.02 -8.91
CA GLY A 80 -2.19 1.74 -9.14
C GLY A 80 -2.75 0.65 -8.25
N ASP A 81 -3.00 -0.51 -8.82
CA ASP A 81 -3.42 -1.71 -8.11
C ASP A 81 -2.21 -2.56 -7.74
N LEU A 82 -2.00 -2.78 -6.45
CA LEU A 82 -0.94 -3.65 -5.95
C LEU A 82 -1.47 -5.05 -5.66
N ASN A 83 -0.87 -6.04 -6.30
CA ASN A 83 -1.07 -7.45 -6.00
C ASN A 83 0.21 -8.08 -5.46
N LEU A 84 0.11 -8.88 -4.39
CA LEU A 84 1.22 -9.62 -3.83
C LEU A 84 0.92 -11.11 -3.89
N PHE A 85 1.91 -11.87 -4.33
CA PHE A 85 1.89 -13.32 -4.36
C PHE A 85 3.16 -13.87 -3.71
N ASN A 86 3.06 -15.02 -3.06
CA ASN A 86 4.25 -15.76 -2.68
C ASN A 86 4.87 -16.37 -3.96
N ALA A 87 6.12 -16.02 -4.26
CA ALA A 87 6.79 -16.49 -5.48
C ALA A 87 6.99 -18.02 -5.53
N ASP A 88 7.10 -18.67 -4.36
CA ASP A 88 7.25 -20.11 -4.25
C ASP A 88 5.91 -20.86 -4.31
N ASN A 89 4.79 -20.14 -4.11
CA ASN A 89 3.45 -20.71 -4.14
C ASN A 89 2.40 -19.63 -4.50
N LEU A 90 2.06 -19.50 -5.75
CA LEU A 90 1.13 -18.49 -6.26
C LEU A 90 -0.33 -18.64 -5.75
N ASN A 91 -0.68 -19.76 -5.12
CA ASN A 91 -1.96 -19.89 -4.43
C ASN A 91 -2.02 -19.05 -3.15
N GLU A 92 -0.87 -18.73 -2.58
CA GLU A 92 -0.75 -17.80 -1.47
C GLU A 92 -0.61 -16.37 -1.99
N LYS A 93 -1.66 -15.61 -1.87
CA LYS A 93 -1.75 -14.24 -2.39
C LYS A 93 -2.29 -13.27 -1.35
N PHE A 94 -2.08 -12.00 -1.55
CA PHE A 94 -2.62 -10.96 -0.71
C PHE A 94 -4.15 -11.09 -0.54
N TYR A 95 -4.59 -10.99 0.70
CA TYR A 95 -5.99 -11.05 1.06
C TYR A 95 -6.44 -9.78 1.78
N SER A 96 -7.09 -8.91 1.05
CA SER A 96 -7.60 -7.62 1.54
C SER A 96 -8.57 -7.78 2.71
N GLY A 97 -9.45 -8.77 2.67
CA GLY A 97 -10.43 -9.01 3.72
C GLY A 97 -9.80 -9.25 5.09
N LYS A 98 -8.70 -10.01 5.16
CA LYS A 98 -8.00 -10.24 6.43
C LYS A 98 -7.23 -9.02 6.90
N THR A 99 -6.60 -8.32 5.98
CA THR A 99 -5.89 -7.06 6.27
C THR A 99 -6.86 -6.02 6.85
N ARG A 100 -8.04 -5.86 6.23
CA ARG A 100 -9.08 -4.96 6.74
C ARG A 100 -9.63 -5.36 8.11
N ALA A 101 -9.79 -6.65 8.36
CA ALA A 101 -10.26 -7.13 9.66
C ALA A 101 -9.29 -6.77 10.81
N LEU A 102 -8.00 -6.60 10.50
CA LEU A 102 -6.96 -6.28 11.48
C LEU A 102 -6.68 -4.78 11.61
N TYR A 103 -6.75 -4.04 10.51
CA TYR A 103 -6.29 -2.65 10.45
C TYR A 103 -7.33 -1.66 9.94
N GLY A 104 -8.51 -2.12 9.52
CA GLY A 104 -9.50 -1.31 8.81
C GLY A 104 -9.16 -1.18 7.32
N THR A 105 -9.96 -0.36 6.62
CA THR A 105 -9.79 -0.13 5.18
C THR A 105 -8.56 0.72 4.88
N HIS A 106 -8.27 1.69 5.74
CA HIS A 106 -7.22 2.68 5.56
C HIS A 106 -5.91 2.22 6.19
N ILE A 107 -5.13 1.47 5.43
CA ILE A 107 -3.83 0.98 5.89
C ILE A 107 -2.77 2.08 5.87
N SER A 108 -1.83 2.02 6.79
CA SER A 108 -0.76 3.00 6.92
C SER A 108 0.54 2.40 7.43
N VAL A 109 1.52 3.22 7.69
CA VAL A 109 2.84 2.82 8.20
C VAL A 109 2.71 1.94 9.45
N GLY A 110 3.35 0.79 9.43
CA GLY A 110 3.32 -0.24 10.47
C GLY A 110 2.32 -1.37 10.21
N ASP A 111 1.37 -1.19 9.30
CA ASP A 111 0.39 -2.22 8.96
C ASP A 111 0.99 -3.29 8.06
N LYS A 112 0.49 -4.51 8.22
CA LYS A 112 0.95 -5.69 7.47
C LYS A 112 -0.10 -6.12 6.47
N MET A 113 0.34 -6.47 5.28
CA MET A 113 -0.50 -7.07 4.25
C MET A 113 -0.46 -8.59 4.36
N PHE A 114 -1.60 -9.20 4.68
CA PHE A 114 -1.71 -10.65 4.95
C PHE A 114 -2.09 -11.45 3.72
N SER A 115 -1.58 -12.68 3.68
CA SER A 115 -1.93 -13.63 2.64
C SER A 115 -3.29 -14.32 2.89
N SER A 116 -3.77 -15.02 1.87
CA SER A 116 -5.02 -15.78 1.86
C SER A 116 -4.96 -17.01 2.78
N PHE A 117 -6.13 -17.55 3.10
CA PHE A 117 -6.25 -18.85 3.74
C PHE A 117 -5.68 -19.97 2.83
N PRO A 118 -5.12 -21.02 3.43
CA PRO A 118 -4.96 -21.27 4.87
C PRO A 118 -3.69 -20.65 5.49
N TYR A 119 -2.91 -19.91 4.73
CA TYR A 119 -1.56 -19.45 5.10
C TYR A 119 -1.56 -18.32 6.14
N LEU A 120 -2.32 -17.27 5.92
CA LEU A 120 -2.46 -16.09 6.79
C LEU A 120 -1.13 -15.53 7.30
N ARG A 121 -0.15 -15.42 6.41
CA ARG A 121 1.17 -14.87 6.73
C ARG A 121 1.28 -13.41 6.28
N SER A 122 2.12 -12.63 6.94
CA SER A 122 2.47 -11.29 6.48
C SER A 122 3.35 -11.39 5.23
N LEU A 123 2.87 -10.92 4.10
CA LEU A 123 3.64 -10.83 2.85
C LEU A 123 4.49 -9.56 2.81
N ALA A 124 3.98 -8.47 3.34
CA ALA A 124 4.68 -7.20 3.38
C ALA A 124 4.25 -6.36 4.59
N ILE A 125 5.06 -5.38 4.94
CA ILE A 125 4.77 -4.35 5.94
C ILE A 125 5.02 -2.98 5.33
N ILE A 126 4.12 -2.03 5.57
CA ILE A 126 4.29 -0.64 5.15
C ILE A 126 5.28 0.02 6.08
N THR A 127 6.42 0.46 5.55
CA THR A 127 7.47 1.11 6.33
C THR A 127 7.53 2.61 6.13
N TRP A 128 6.94 3.12 5.06
CA TRP A 128 6.97 4.54 4.73
C TRP A 128 5.81 4.91 3.81
N ASP A 129 5.25 6.08 4.06
CA ASP A 129 4.21 6.70 3.25
C ASP A 129 4.47 8.21 3.22
N THR A 130 4.34 8.82 2.05
CA THR A 130 4.47 10.27 1.86
C THR A 130 3.13 10.96 1.68
N LEU A 131 2.04 10.21 1.73
CA LEU A 131 0.67 10.68 1.51
C LEU A 131 -0.23 10.53 2.75
N ASP A 132 0.36 10.30 3.91
CA ASP A 132 -0.33 10.17 5.20
C ASP A 132 -1.13 11.42 5.60
N TRP A 133 -0.78 12.59 5.04
CA TRP A 133 -1.49 13.85 5.23
C TRP A 133 -2.80 13.96 4.44
N TYR A 134 -3.06 13.05 3.50
CA TYR A 134 -4.17 13.19 2.53
C TYR A 134 -5.55 13.13 3.19
N GLY A 135 -5.72 12.36 4.27
CA GLY A 135 -6.99 12.19 4.97
C GLY A 135 -8.03 11.45 4.12
N TYR A 136 -9.29 11.85 4.26
CA TYR A 136 -10.44 11.17 3.63
C TYR A 136 -11.16 12.09 2.67
N ASP A 137 -11.72 11.53 1.61
CA ASP A 137 -12.62 12.26 0.73
C ASP A 137 -14.07 12.29 1.28
N LYS A 138 -14.98 12.90 0.51
CA LYS A 138 -16.39 13.03 0.90
C LYS A 138 -17.14 11.70 1.07
N ASP A 139 -16.63 10.64 0.44
CA ASP A 139 -17.21 9.31 0.44
C ASP A 139 -16.46 8.38 1.43
N GLY A 140 -15.54 8.93 2.20
CA GLY A 140 -14.75 8.21 3.20
C GLY A 140 -13.56 7.43 2.62
N GLY A 141 -13.22 7.63 1.36
CA GLY A 141 -12.06 7.01 0.72
C GLY A 141 -10.74 7.69 1.10
N SER A 142 -9.67 6.92 1.16
CA SER A 142 -8.31 7.40 1.39
C SER A 142 -7.35 6.90 0.30
N VAL A 143 -6.09 7.34 0.35
CA VAL A 143 -5.14 7.11 -0.76
C VAL A 143 -4.79 5.64 -0.96
N HIS A 144 -4.65 4.88 0.12
CA HIS A 144 -4.17 3.50 0.07
C HIS A 144 -5.20 2.50 0.59
N ASP A 145 -6.44 2.64 0.13
CA ASP A 145 -7.52 1.81 0.62
C ASP A 145 -7.44 0.35 0.15
N VAL A 146 -7.69 -0.54 1.08
CA VAL A 146 -7.74 -1.98 0.84
C VAL A 146 -9.17 -2.39 0.57
N ILE A 147 -9.66 -2.15 -0.64
CA ILE A 147 -11.07 -2.37 -1.00
C ILE A 147 -11.33 -3.82 -1.39
N GLY A 148 -10.37 -4.47 -2.02
CA GLY A 148 -10.41 -5.90 -2.30
C GLY A 148 -10.75 -6.29 -3.73
N THR A 149 -11.49 -5.49 -4.46
CA THR A 149 -11.76 -5.70 -5.87
C THR A 149 -10.71 -4.96 -6.70
N ARG A 150 -10.19 -5.61 -7.72
CA ARG A 150 -9.22 -5.04 -8.65
C ARG A 150 -9.72 -5.23 -10.06
N CYS A 151 -9.28 -4.35 -10.95
CA CYS A 151 -9.53 -4.52 -12.37
C CYS A 151 -8.81 -5.77 -12.87
N ASP A 152 -9.53 -6.66 -13.52
CA ASP A 152 -8.99 -7.83 -14.17
C ASP A 152 -9.80 -8.17 -15.44
N PRO A 153 -9.19 -8.83 -16.43
CA PRO A 153 -9.85 -9.10 -17.70
C PRO A 153 -11.01 -10.09 -17.60
N TYR A 154 -11.14 -10.83 -16.53
CA TYR A 154 -12.25 -11.76 -16.32
C TYR A 154 -13.48 -11.05 -15.78
N THR A 155 -13.30 -10.19 -14.77
CA THR A 155 -14.38 -9.35 -14.24
C THR A 155 -14.95 -8.45 -15.33
N TYR A 156 -14.09 -7.86 -16.18
CA TYR A 156 -14.54 -7.04 -17.30
C TYR A 156 -15.43 -7.77 -18.30
N LYS A 157 -15.27 -9.09 -18.44
CA LYS A 157 -16.14 -9.90 -19.34
C LYS A 157 -17.50 -10.20 -18.72
N LEU A 158 -17.68 -10.00 -17.42
CA LEU A 158 -18.92 -10.26 -16.71
C LEU A 158 -19.80 -9.02 -16.58
N THR A 159 -19.23 -7.85 -16.79
CA THR A 159 -19.91 -6.54 -16.75
C THR A 159 -20.19 -6.01 -18.16
#